data_ee818302b1500fe714c723c8f4d0ab4e
#
_entry.id   ee818302b1500fe714c723c8f4d0ab4e
#
_cell.length_a   1.000
_cell.length_b   1.000
_cell.length_c   1.000
_cell.angle_alpha   90.00
_cell.angle_beta   90.00
_cell.angle_gamma   90.00
#
_symmetry.space_group_name_H-M   'P 1'
#
loop_
_entity.id
_entity.type
_entity.pdbx_description
1 polymer ?
#
loop_
_entity_poly.entity_id
_entity_poly.type
_entity_poly.pdbx_seq_one_letter_code
_entity_poly.pdbx_strand_id
1 'polypeptide(L)'
;VGKANMEALLQRAPEGCTLVSPLDPKTGSLSENWPMLCQANSDSNEQYADLVKWIADERKPGDKVLAIYEKSKTALRNRMDTLLRDRGIAFTELSYNILEGRNIGDALKAKMSTGACNRVLIASESEAFVNDVVRNLNVAVHEQYDIALYGPSKFKSFETIDIDNLHNVRLHLSLSYYIDYDREEVKSFIMKYRALYKTEPSAFAFQGYDLMQYFTEACSRYGGKWRDRMDGKKVELLQSDICFERLPGRSGLTNTALRRVIYGPDCSVEILK
;
A
#
# COMPACT_ATOMS: atom_id res chain seq x y z
N VAL A 1 17.18 0.41 -9.16
CA VAL A 1 18.47 0.73 -8.52
C VAL A 1 18.31 0.45 -7.04
N GLY A 2 19.06 -0.51 -6.48
CA GLY A 2 18.97 -0.85 -5.07
C GLY A 2 19.57 0.22 -4.15
N LYS A 3 19.26 0.14 -2.84
CA LYS A 3 19.66 1.14 -1.82
C LYS A 3 21.15 1.51 -1.89
N ALA A 4 22.06 0.53 -1.98
CA ALA A 4 23.51 0.77 -2.02
C ALA A 4 23.93 1.61 -3.24
N ASN A 5 23.36 1.34 -4.40
CA ASN A 5 23.64 2.10 -5.62
C ASN A 5 23.09 3.52 -5.53
N MET A 6 21.90 3.69 -4.94
CA MET A 6 21.31 5.02 -4.72
C MET A 6 22.18 5.84 -3.76
N GLU A 7 22.67 5.26 -2.69
CA GLU A 7 23.59 5.92 -1.75
C GLU A 7 24.89 6.36 -2.43
N ALA A 8 25.49 5.51 -3.26
CA ALA A 8 26.67 5.86 -4.02
C ALA A 8 26.43 7.00 -5.03
N LEU A 9 25.24 7.08 -5.62
CA LEU A 9 24.84 8.18 -6.49
C LEU A 9 24.65 9.48 -5.71
N LEU A 10 23.99 9.42 -4.55
CA LEU A 10 23.76 10.58 -3.69
C LEU A 10 25.07 11.23 -3.21
N GLN A 11 26.08 10.42 -2.91
CA GLN A 11 27.43 10.91 -2.51
C GLN A 11 28.16 11.65 -3.64
N ARG A 12 27.81 11.42 -4.90
CA ARG A 12 28.49 11.98 -6.08
C ARG A 12 27.64 12.94 -6.89
N ALA A 13 26.38 13.10 -6.52
CA ALA A 13 25.46 13.96 -7.25
C ALA A 13 25.89 15.43 -7.15
N PRO A 14 25.88 16.18 -8.27
CA PRO A 14 26.15 17.61 -8.24
C PRO A 14 25.16 18.34 -7.32
N GLU A 15 25.62 19.47 -6.76
CA GLU A 15 24.74 20.36 -6.00
C GLU A 15 23.58 20.87 -6.85
N GLY A 16 22.38 20.95 -6.27
CA GLY A 16 21.17 21.36 -6.98
C GLY A 16 20.46 20.27 -7.78
N CYS A 17 21.05 19.06 -7.92
CA CYS A 17 20.38 17.92 -8.53
C CYS A 17 19.23 17.40 -7.69
N THR A 18 18.24 16.80 -8.35
CA THR A 18 17.22 15.92 -7.73
C THR A 18 17.47 14.50 -8.19
N LEU A 19 17.62 13.57 -7.25
CA LEU A 19 17.69 12.15 -7.53
C LEU A 19 16.35 11.51 -7.17
N VAL A 20 15.81 10.74 -8.11
CA VAL A 20 14.53 10.04 -7.92
C VAL A 20 14.79 8.56 -7.75
N SER A 21 14.29 7.97 -6.65
CA SER A 21 14.22 6.53 -6.47
C SER A 21 12.86 6.02 -6.94
N PRO A 22 12.77 5.39 -8.12
CA PRO A 22 11.48 5.08 -8.71
C PRO A 22 10.83 3.80 -8.16
N LEU A 23 11.62 2.81 -7.70
CA LEU A 23 11.13 1.46 -7.50
C LEU A 23 11.40 0.88 -6.11
N ASP A 24 12.61 1.08 -5.56
CA ASP A 24 13.02 0.41 -4.33
C ASP A 24 12.54 1.17 -3.08
N PRO A 25 11.53 0.67 -2.34
CA PRO A 25 11.03 1.35 -1.14
C PRO A 25 12.09 1.42 -0.02
N LYS A 26 13.11 0.55 -0.03
CA LYS A 26 14.18 0.55 0.97
C LYS A 26 15.06 1.80 0.90
N THR A 27 15.05 2.52 -0.22
CA THR A 27 15.77 3.79 -0.36
C THR A 27 15.12 4.92 0.44
N GLY A 28 13.89 4.75 0.92
CA GLY A 28 13.19 5.72 1.76
C GLY A 28 13.96 6.12 3.00
N SER A 29 14.71 5.20 3.63
CA SER A 29 15.56 5.53 4.76
C SER A 29 16.72 6.50 4.44
N LEU A 30 17.14 6.60 3.18
CA LEU A 30 18.15 7.56 2.76
C LEU A 30 17.63 9.00 2.76
N SER A 31 16.31 9.19 2.65
CA SER A 31 15.70 10.53 2.70
C SER A 31 15.89 11.27 4.03
N GLU A 32 16.27 10.56 5.10
CA GLU A 32 16.61 11.16 6.38
C GLU A 32 17.80 12.14 6.25
N ASN A 33 18.81 11.77 5.47
CA ASN A 33 20.08 12.49 5.37
C ASN A 33 20.29 13.19 4.03
N TRP A 34 19.48 12.90 3.00
CA TRP A 34 19.70 13.39 1.64
C TRP A 34 18.52 14.23 1.13
N PRO A 35 18.59 15.57 1.26
CA PRO A 35 17.51 16.46 0.85
C PRO A 35 17.23 16.43 -0.65
N MET A 36 18.20 16.01 -1.48
CA MET A 36 18.05 15.90 -2.93
C MET A 36 17.27 14.64 -3.37
N LEU A 37 17.04 13.68 -2.46
CA LEU A 37 16.34 12.45 -2.79
C LEU A 37 14.82 12.65 -2.83
N CYS A 38 14.20 12.13 -3.88
CA CYS A 38 12.75 11.94 -4.01
C CYS A 38 12.44 10.45 -4.06
N GLN A 39 11.77 9.94 -3.06
CA GLN A 39 11.32 8.55 -2.97
C GLN A 39 9.93 8.42 -3.60
N ALA A 40 9.83 7.79 -4.77
CA ALA A 40 8.57 7.70 -5.52
C ALA A 40 7.68 6.53 -5.08
N ASN A 41 8.25 5.47 -4.52
CA ASN A 41 7.51 4.28 -4.09
C ASN A 41 7.40 4.22 -2.57
N SER A 42 6.19 4.12 -2.02
CA SER A 42 5.96 4.03 -0.58
C SER A 42 6.40 2.66 -0.03
N ASP A 43 6.85 2.64 1.21
CA ASP A 43 7.17 1.41 1.92
C ASP A 43 5.93 0.81 2.61
N SER A 44 6.07 -0.41 3.15
CA SER A 44 4.98 -1.09 3.85
C SER A 44 4.50 -0.35 5.10
N ASN A 45 5.36 0.47 5.72
CA ASN A 45 4.97 1.25 6.90
C ASN A 45 3.99 2.36 6.55
N GLU A 46 4.18 3.01 5.42
CA GLU A 46 3.29 4.06 4.91
C GLU A 46 1.95 3.45 4.50
N GLN A 47 1.99 2.27 3.87
CA GLN A 47 0.78 1.52 3.51
C GLN A 47 -0.03 1.11 4.75
N TYR A 48 0.61 0.60 5.81
CA TYR A 48 -0.09 0.29 7.06
C TYR A 48 -0.68 1.53 7.73
N ALA A 49 0.02 2.65 7.71
CA ALA A 49 -0.51 3.91 8.26
C ALA A 49 -1.77 4.38 7.48
N ASP A 50 -1.78 4.20 6.15
CA ASP A 50 -2.95 4.49 5.32
C ASP A 50 -4.10 3.51 5.59
N LEU A 51 -3.82 2.20 5.72
CA LEU A 51 -4.83 1.19 6.05
C LEU A 51 -5.51 1.48 7.39
N VAL A 52 -4.75 1.86 8.41
CA VAL A 52 -5.31 2.23 9.72
C VAL A 52 -6.13 3.52 9.62
N LYS A 53 -5.69 4.49 8.81
CA LYS A 53 -6.48 5.67 8.50
C LYS A 53 -7.79 5.28 7.80
N TRP A 54 -7.72 4.40 6.83
CA TRP A 54 -8.88 3.93 6.09
C TRP A 54 -9.90 3.24 7.01
N ILE A 55 -9.45 2.35 7.91
CA ILE A 55 -10.30 1.75 8.93
C ILE A 55 -10.97 2.83 9.81
N ALA A 56 -10.22 3.86 10.21
CA ALA A 56 -10.76 4.96 11.03
C ALA A 56 -11.85 5.75 10.31
N ASP A 57 -11.63 6.03 9.01
CA ASP A 57 -12.53 6.83 8.17
C ASP A 57 -13.84 6.08 7.85
N GLU A 58 -13.79 4.76 7.66
CA GLU A 58 -14.95 3.95 7.23
C GLU A 58 -15.71 3.24 8.36
N ARG A 59 -15.09 3.09 9.53
CA ARG A 59 -15.73 2.36 10.63
C ARG A 59 -17.04 3.01 11.07
N LYS A 60 -18.05 2.18 11.30
CA LYS A 60 -19.35 2.59 11.83
C LYS A 60 -19.46 2.22 13.30
N PRO A 61 -20.35 2.88 14.07
CA PRO A 61 -20.68 2.45 15.42
C PRO A 61 -21.13 0.97 15.43
N GLY A 62 -20.48 0.17 16.26
CA GLY A 62 -20.75 -1.27 16.34
C GLY A 62 -19.77 -2.17 15.59
N ASP A 63 -19.05 -1.64 14.59
CA ASP A 63 -18.00 -2.41 13.89
C ASP A 63 -16.95 -2.94 14.86
N LYS A 64 -16.49 -4.15 14.59
CA LYS A 64 -15.38 -4.77 15.33
C LYS A 64 -14.09 -4.58 14.56
N VAL A 65 -13.03 -4.18 15.23
CA VAL A 65 -11.69 -4.13 14.64
C VAL A 65 -10.84 -5.23 15.27
N LEU A 66 -10.30 -6.09 14.42
CA LEU A 66 -9.44 -7.20 14.80
C LEU A 66 -8.08 -7.05 14.14
N ALA A 67 -7.02 -6.95 14.93
CA ALA A 67 -5.65 -6.93 14.43
C ALA A 67 -5.01 -8.30 14.61
N ILE A 68 -4.49 -8.87 13.52
CA ILE A 68 -3.91 -10.22 13.49
C ILE A 68 -2.42 -10.12 13.24
N TYR A 69 -1.63 -10.74 14.10
CA TYR A 69 -0.17 -10.67 14.09
C TYR A 69 0.48 -12.05 14.04
N GLU A 70 1.55 -12.13 13.28
CA GLU A 70 2.49 -13.24 13.43
C GLU A 70 3.28 -13.05 14.74
N LYS A 71 3.24 -14.02 15.65
CA LYS A 71 3.78 -13.94 17.02
C LYS A 71 5.26 -13.55 17.07
N SER A 72 6.02 -13.94 16.05
CA SER A 72 7.45 -13.61 15.92
C SER A 72 7.73 -12.14 15.52
N LYS A 73 6.74 -11.39 15.01
CA LYS A 73 6.88 -10.05 14.44
C LYS A 73 6.52 -8.93 15.44
N THR A 74 7.16 -8.94 16.61
CA THR A 74 6.85 -7.99 17.70
C THR A 74 7.00 -6.52 17.33
N ALA A 75 8.00 -6.14 16.52
CA ALA A 75 8.20 -4.76 16.08
C ALA A 75 7.02 -4.26 15.22
N LEU A 76 6.55 -5.09 14.27
CA LEU A 76 5.41 -4.75 13.44
C LEU A 76 4.11 -4.67 14.26
N ARG A 77 3.91 -5.61 15.19
CA ARG A 77 2.79 -5.58 16.13
C ARG A 77 2.76 -4.27 16.91
N ASN A 78 3.86 -3.93 17.61
CA ASN A 78 3.92 -2.71 18.43
C ASN A 78 3.61 -1.46 17.61
N ARG A 79 4.09 -1.43 16.36
CA ARG A 79 3.80 -0.33 15.44
C ARG A 79 2.31 -0.23 15.10
N MET A 80 1.67 -1.35 14.77
CA MET A 80 0.22 -1.37 14.47
C MET A 80 -0.61 -0.97 15.68
N ASP A 81 -0.26 -1.46 16.85
CA ASP A 81 -0.92 -1.09 18.12
C ASP A 81 -0.83 0.42 18.36
N THR A 82 0.33 1.03 18.12
CA THR A 82 0.51 2.48 18.21
C THR A 82 -0.38 3.20 17.19
N LEU A 83 -0.33 2.82 15.93
CA LEU A 83 -1.13 3.46 14.87
C LEU A 83 -2.64 3.38 15.15
N LEU A 84 -3.13 2.25 15.62
CA LEU A 84 -4.56 2.06 15.97
C LEU A 84 -4.96 2.92 17.17
N ARG A 85 -4.14 2.94 18.22
CA ARG A 85 -4.39 3.74 19.44
C ARG A 85 -4.33 5.24 19.18
N ASP A 86 -3.36 5.71 18.41
CA ASP A 86 -3.21 7.13 18.06
C ASP A 86 -4.43 7.68 17.29
N ARG A 87 -5.17 6.79 16.61
CA ARG A 87 -6.42 7.13 15.93
C ARG A 87 -7.68 6.85 16.75
N GLY A 88 -7.55 6.50 18.03
CA GLY A 88 -8.66 6.22 18.91
C GLY A 88 -9.50 5.02 18.46
N ILE A 89 -8.87 4.03 17.81
CA ILE A 89 -9.55 2.81 17.36
C ILE A 89 -9.48 1.78 18.48
N ALA A 90 -10.64 1.41 19.03
CA ALA A 90 -10.74 0.26 19.92
C ALA A 90 -10.63 -1.03 19.06
N PHE A 91 -9.73 -1.92 19.41
CA PHE A 91 -9.49 -3.15 18.68
C PHE A 91 -9.23 -4.32 19.63
N THR A 92 -9.46 -5.52 19.13
CA THR A 92 -9.01 -6.78 19.72
C THR A 92 -7.81 -7.31 18.93
N GLU A 93 -7.00 -8.13 19.57
CA GLU A 93 -5.84 -8.72 18.89
C GLU A 93 -5.87 -10.24 18.91
N LEU A 94 -5.30 -10.83 17.87
CA LEU A 94 -4.98 -12.26 17.80
C LEU A 94 -3.53 -12.41 17.32
N SER A 95 -2.71 -13.11 18.10
CA SER A 95 -1.32 -13.36 17.76
C SER A 95 -1.01 -14.84 17.88
N TYR A 96 -0.47 -15.46 16.83
CA TYR A 96 -0.13 -16.87 16.81
C TYR A 96 0.99 -17.20 15.82
N ASN A 97 1.53 -18.42 15.91
CA ASN A 97 2.36 -19.04 14.89
C ASN A 97 1.58 -20.15 14.20
N ILE A 98 1.76 -20.32 12.90
CA ILE A 98 1.04 -21.35 12.11
C ILE A 98 1.21 -22.74 12.73
N LEU A 99 2.39 -23.08 13.24
CA LEU A 99 2.67 -24.38 13.84
C LEU A 99 1.94 -24.63 15.18
N GLU A 100 1.48 -23.57 15.86
CA GLU A 100 0.74 -23.63 17.13
C GLU A 100 -0.78 -23.60 16.93
N GLY A 101 -1.24 -23.29 15.73
CA GLY A 101 -2.60 -22.86 15.43
C GLY A 101 -3.61 -23.98 15.20
N ARG A 102 -3.82 -24.90 16.14
CA ARG A 102 -4.84 -25.97 16.01
C ARG A 102 -6.21 -25.41 16.16
N ASN A 103 -6.76 -24.44 16.28
CA ASN A 103 -8.16 -23.96 16.39
C ASN A 103 -8.25 -22.45 16.13
N ILE A 104 -7.53 -21.97 15.12
CA ILE A 104 -7.51 -20.55 14.77
C ILE A 104 -8.89 -20.06 14.36
N GLY A 105 -9.67 -20.88 13.64
CA GLY A 105 -11.03 -20.52 13.25
C GLY A 105 -11.91 -20.15 14.45
N ASP A 106 -11.88 -20.96 15.51
CA ASP A 106 -12.68 -20.67 16.71
C ASP A 106 -12.15 -19.44 17.47
N ALA A 107 -10.83 -19.27 17.54
CA ALA A 107 -10.22 -18.09 18.16
C ALA A 107 -10.54 -16.78 17.41
N LEU A 108 -10.64 -16.83 16.08
CA LEU A 108 -11.08 -15.71 15.23
C LEU A 108 -12.54 -15.38 15.51
N LYS A 109 -13.44 -16.39 15.44
CA LYS A 109 -14.89 -16.20 15.65
C LYS A 109 -15.20 -15.64 17.04
N ALA A 110 -14.47 -16.07 18.08
CA ALA A 110 -14.63 -15.54 19.44
C ALA A 110 -14.33 -14.03 19.56
N LYS A 111 -13.62 -13.44 18.60
CA LYS A 111 -13.26 -12.02 18.56
C LYS A 111 -14.07 -11.20 17.54
N MET A 112 -14.88 -11.84 16.72
CA MET A 112 -15.72 -11.28 15.71
C MET A 112 -17.20 -11.26 16.14
N SER A 113 -18.04 -10.64 15.33
CA SER A 113 -19.50 -10.57 15.54
C SER A 113 -20.23 -10.83 14.22
N THR A 114 -21.34 -11.59 14.29
CA THR A 114 -22.24 -11.79 13.15
C THR A 114 -23.21 -10.61 12.93
N GLY A 115 -23.34 -9.74 13.93
CA GLY A 115 -24.27 -8.57 13.87
C GLY A 115 -23.59 -7.27 13.45
N ALA A 116 -22.31 -7.28 13.08
CA ALA A 116 -21.56 -6.08 12.71
C ALA A 116 -20.45 -6.42 11.71
N CYS A 117 -19.96 -5.41 10.99
CA CYS A 117 -18.80 -5.57 10.12
C CYS A 117 -17.54 -5.81 10.98
N ASN A 118 -16.78 -6.84 10.61
CA ASN A 118 -15.50 -7.18 11.22
C ASN A 118 -14.38 -6.66 10.31
N ARG A 119 -13.74 -5.58 10.74
CA ARG A 119 -12.60 -4.99 10.03
C ARG A 119 -11.32 -5.64 10.52
N VAL A 120 -10.73 -6.47 9.68
CA VAL A 120 -9.60 -7.31 10.03
C VAL A 120 -8.33 -6.74 9.40
N LEU A 121 -7.36 -6.35 10.22
CA LEU A 121 -6.04 -5.89 9.77
C LEU A 121 -5.02 -7.02 9.99
N ILE A 122 -4.40 -7.54 8.93
CA ILE A 122 -3.31 -8.50 9.05
C ILE A 122 -1.97 -7.77 8.94
N ALA A 123 -1.17 -7.85 9.99
CA ALA A 123 0.18 -7.31 10.03
C ALA A 123 1.22 -8.44 9.93
N SER A 124 1.43 -8.92 8.72
CA SER A 124 2.45 -9.90 8.37
C SER A 124 2.85 -9.76 6.90
N GLU A 125 4.10 -10.07 6.60
CA GLU A 125 4.62 -10.20 5.24
C GLU A 125 4.85 -11.65 4.83
N SER A 126 4.47 -12.61 5.68
CA SER A 126 4.56 -14.05 5.42
C SER A 126 3.35 -14.52 4.63
N GLU A 127 3.57 -14.97 3.41
CA GLU A 127 2.50 -15.51 2.56
C GLU A 127 1.78 -16.68 3.22
N ALA A 128 2.53 -17.61 3.82
CA ALA A 128 1.95 -18.76 4.51
C ALA A 128 1.04 -18.34 5.67
N PHE A 129 1.45 -17.34 6.46
CA PHE A 129 0.64 -16.83 7.58
C PHE A 129 -0.63 -16.14 7.07
N VAL A 130 -0.50 -15.27 6.06
CA VAL A 130 -1.66 -14.57 5.49
C VAL A 130 -2.63 -15.55 4.85
N ASN A 131 -2.14 -16.56 4.13
CA ASN A 131 -2.97 -17.62 3.54
C ASN A 131 -3.76 -18.38 4.62
N ASP A 132 -3.12 -18.77 5.72
CA ASP A 132 -3.79 -19.44 6.84
C ASP A 132 -4.91 -18.57 7.43
N VAL A 133 -4.65 -17.27 7.67
CA VAL A 133 -5.66 -16.32 8.16
C VAL A 133 -6.80 -16.17 7.15
N VAL A 134 -6.51 -15.94 5.88
CA VAL A 134 -7.52 -15.71 4.83
C VAL A 134 -8.44 -16.92 4.68
N ARG A 135 -7.88 -18.14 4.69
CA ARG A 135 -8.69 -19.38 4.64
C ARG A 135 -9.65 -19.49 5.81
N ASN A 136 -9.20 -19.21 7.03
CA ASN A 136 -10.07 -19.24 8.22
C ASN A 136 -11.12 -18.13 8.18
N LEU A 137 -10.79 -16.92 7.71
CA LEU A 137 -11.75 -15.85 7.52
C LEU A 137 -12.79 -16.19 6.43
N ASN A 138 -12.37 -16.82 5.33
CA ASN A 138 -13.30 -17.26 4.29
C ASN A 138 -14.32 -18.29 4.83
N VAL A 139 -13.90 -19.20 5.69
CA VAL A 139 -14.84 -20.11 6.39
C VAL A 139 -15.85 -19.31 7.22
N ALA A 140 -15.40 -18.28 7.95
CA ALA A 140 -16.30 -17.43 8.73
C ALA A 140 -17.28 -16.63 7.84
N VAL A 141 -16.88 -16.19 6.63
CA VAL A 141 -17.80 -15.56 5.67
C VAL A 141 -18.95 -16.49 5.32
N HIS A 142 -18.67 -17.79 5.06
CA HIS A 142 -19.72 -18.79 4.81
C HIS A 142 -20.62 -19.04 6.01
N GLU A 143 -20.17 -18.71 7.22
CA GLU A 143 -20.96 -18.73 8.46
C GLU A 143 -21.62 -17.39 8.78
N GLN A 144 -21.79 -16.52 7.78
CA GLN A 144 -22.49 -15.23 7.84
C GLN A 144 -21.79 -14.14 8.66
N TYR A 145 -20.48 -14.21 8.83
CA TYR A 145 -19.70 -13.07 9.32
C TYR A 145 -19.48 -12.07 8.20
N ASP A 146 -19.82 -10.81 8.44
CA ASP A 146 -19.47 -9.71 7.55
C ASP A 146 -18.02 -9.28 7.79
N ILE A 147 -17.14 -9.46 6.80
CA ILE A 147 -15.68 -9.25 6.94
C ILE A 147 -15.19 -8.23 5.90
N ALA A 148 -14.35 -7.30 6.35
CA ALA A 148 -13.53 -6.44 5.52
C ALA A 148 -12.06 -6.64 5.93
N LEU A 149 -11.27 -7.25 5.05
CA LEU A 149 -9.86 -7.54 5.28
C LEU A 149 -9.00 -6.38 4.79
N TYR A 150 -8.00 -5.97 5.56
CA TYR A 150 -7.06 -4.90 5.24
C TYR A 150 -5.62 -5.43 5.19
N GLY A 151 -4.89 -5.13 4.11
CA GLY A 151 -3.51 -5.56 3.95
C GLY A 151 -2.68 -4.66 3.02
N PRO A 152 -1.32 -4.69 3.15
CA PRO A 152 -0.42 -3.92 2.30
C PRO A 152 -0.35 -4.50 0.88
N SER A 153 0.29 -3.75 -0.03
CA SER A 153 0.47 -4.12 -1.44
C SER A 153 1.07 -5.51 -1.66
N LYS A 154 1.84 -6.01 -0.71
CA LYS A 154 2.48 -7.33 -0.78
C LYS A 154 1.47 -8.47 -0.92
N PHE A 155 0.25 -8.32 -0.37
CA PHE A 155 -0.79 -9.35 -0.50
C PHE A 155 -1.17 -9.63 -1.94
N LYS A 156 -1.07 -8.64 -2.83
CA LYS A 156 -1.29 -8.81 -4.27
C LYS A 156 -0.26 -9.73 -4.95
N SER A 157 0.93 -9.86 -4.37
CA SER A 157 2.01 -10.68 -4.93
C SER A 157 2.05 -12.12 -4.40
N PHE A 158 1.13 -12.50 -3.53
CA PHE A 158 1.04 -13.85 -2.99
C PHE A 158 0.38 -14.78 -4.02
N GLU A 159 1.04 -15.89 -4.31
CA GLU A 159 0.64 -16.82 -5.36
C GLU A 159 -0.17 -18.02 -4.84
N THR A 160 -0.04 -18.34 -3.54
CA THR A 160 -0.70 -19.50 -2.93
C THR A 160 -2.08 -19.18 -2.35
N ILE A 161 -2.47 -17.91 -2.32
CA ILE A 161 -3.77 -17.49 -1.82
C ILE A 161 -4.78 -17.51 -2.97
N ASP A 162 -5.85 -18.25 -2.78
CA ASP A 162 -6.94 -18.29 -3.73
C ASP A 162 -7.60 -16.91 -3.87
N ILE A 163 -7.70 -16.43 -5.09
CA ILE A 163 -8.26 -15.11 -5.41
C ILE A 163 -9.72 -14.99 -4.96
N ASP A 164 -10.50 -16.06 -5.07
CA ASP A 164 -11.89 -16.07 -4.64
C ASP A 164 -12.02 -15.84 -3.12
N ASN A 165 -11.09 -16.39 -2.34
CA ASN A 165 -11.03 -16.13 -0.91
C ASN A 165 -10.76 -14.65 -0.60
N LEU A 166 -9.91 -13.99 -1.39
CA LEU A 166 -9.64 -12.56 -1.22
C LEU A 166 -10.86 -11.69 -1.55
N HIS A 167 -11.63 -12.07 -2.57
CA HIS A 167 -12.89 -11.43 -2.92
C HIS A 167 -13.95 -11.64 -1.83
N ASN A 168 -14.10 -12.85 -1.34
CA ASN A 168 -15.08 -13.19 -0.31
C ASN A 168 -14.85 -12.42 1.00
N VAL A 169 -13.60 -12.25 1.42
CA VAL A 169 -13.24 -11.47 2.63
C VAL A 169 -13.16 -9.97 2.36
N ARG A 170 -13.51 -9.52 1.16
CA ARG A 170 -13.45 -8.11 0.73
C ARG A 170 -12.10 -7.47 1.06
N LEU A 171 -11.05 -7.94 0.38
CA LEU A 171 -9.69 -7.43 0.60
C LEU A 171 -9.58 -5.94 0.21
N HIS A 172 -9.16 -5.12 1.17
CA HIS A 172 -8.83 -3.70 1.02
C HIS A 172 -7.31 -3.57 0.97
N LEU A 173 -6.80 -3.07 -0.15
CA LEU A 173 -5.37 -2.88 -0.39
C LEU A 173 -5.00 -1.40 -0.46
N SER A 174 -3.94 -1.02 0.23
CA SER A 174 -3.27 0.26 0.04
C SER A 174 -2.03 0.05 -0.83
N LEU A 175 -2.01 0.66 -2.02
CA LEU A 175 -1.06 0.37 -3.09
C LEU A 175 -0.29 1.62 -3.50
N SER A 176 1.02 1.48 -3.73
CA SER A 176 1.82 2.55 -4.33
C SER A 176 1.45 2.80 -5.79
N TYR A 177 0.92 1.79 -6.47
CA TYR A 177 0.46 1.88 -7.85
C TYR A 177 -0.60 0.82 -8.18
N TYR A 178 -1.52 1.17 -9.05
CA TYR A 178 -2.50 0.28 -9.65
C TYR A 178 -2.91 0.82 -11.02
N ILE A 179 -2.90 -0.03 -12.05
CA ILE A 179 -3.28 0.36 -13.40
C ILE A 179 -4.77 0.07 -13.58
N ASP A 180 -5.54 1.14 -13.81
CA ASP A 180 -6.93 1.03 -14.22
C ASP A 180 -6.98 0.96 -15.75
N TYR A 181 -7.11 -0.26 -16.27
CA TYR A 181 -7.13 -0.52 -17.70
C TYR A 181 -8.39 0.00 -18.40
N ASP A 182 -9.42 0.39 -17.67
CA ASP A 182 -10.65 0.95 -18.23
C ASP A 182 -10.56 2.45 -18.51
N ARG A 183 -9.60 3.13 -17.93
CA ARG A 183 -9.35 4.56 -18.17
C ARG A 183 -8.87 4.82 -19.59
N GLU A 184 -9.46 5.83 -20.24
CA GLU A 184 -9.13 6.19 -21.63
C GLU A 184 -7.68 6.66 -21.81
N GLU A 185 -7.10 7.34 -20.80
CA GLU A 185 -5.70 7.76 -20.81
C GLU A 185 -4.75 6.55 -20.80
N VAL A 186 -5.08 5.52 -20.03
CA VAL A 186 -4.33 4.26 -19.97
C VAL A 186 -4.41 3.51 -21.30
N LYS A 187 -5.60 3.39 -21.88
CA LYS A 187 -5.81 2.79 -23.21
C LYS A 187 -5.02 3.54 -24.28
N SER A 188 -5.07 4.87 -24.26
CA SER A 188 -4.32 5.71 -25.20
C SER A 188 -2.80 5.51 -25.06
N PHE A 189 -2.29 5.45 -23.82
CA PHE A 189 -0.87 5.17 -23.59
C PHE A 189 -0.46 3.79 -24.13
N ILE A 190 -1.25 2.74 -23.84
CA ILE A 190 -0.98 1.39 -24.34
C ILE A 190 -0.93 1.35 -25.87
N MET A 191 -1.91 1.97 -26.54
CA MET A 191 -1.94 2.02 -28.02
C MET A 191 -0.70 2.72 -28.59
N LYS A 192 -0.31 3.86 -28.03
CA LYS A 192 0.89 4.59 -28.46
C LYS A 192 2.16 3.79 -28.21
N TYR A 193 2.26 3.14 -27.05
CA TYR A 193 3.41 2.30 -26.69
C TYR A 193 3.56 1.12 -27.66
N ARG A 194 2.46 0.40 -27.96
CA ARG A 194 2.43 -0.70 -28.96
C ARG A 194 2.84 -0.21 -30.36
N ALA A 195 2.37 0.96 -30.77
CA ALA A 195 2.72 1.53 -32.07
C ALA A 195 4.22 1.81 -32.21
N LEU A 196 4.86 2.33 -31.12
CA LEU A 196 6.27 2.69 -31.10
C LEU A 196 7.19 1.50 -30.89
N TYR A 197 6.89 0.66 -29.91
CA TYR A 197 7.80 -0.39 -29.42
C TYR A 197 7.45 -1.81 -29.85
N LYS A 198 6.28 -2.01 -30.48
CA LYS A 198 5.76 -3.30 -30.96
C LYS A 198 5.65 -4.36 -29.86
N THR A 199 5.47 -3.92 -28.61
CA THR A 199 5.31 -4.78 -27.42
C THR A 199 4.36 -4.14 -26.40
N GLU A 200 3.95 -4.91 -25.38
CA GLU A 200 3.12 -4.41 -24.30
C GLU A 200 3.94 -3.58 -23.30
N PRO A 201 3.38 -2.47 -22.76
CA PRO A 201 4.02 -1.73 -21.68
C PRO A 201 3.99 -2.56 -20.39
N SER A 202 5.15 -2.76 -19.77
CA SER A 202 5.24 -3.30 -18.42
C SER A 202 4.88 -2.25 -17.36
N ALA A 203 4.68 -2.67 -16.10
CA ALA A 203 4.51 -1.74 -14.98
C ALA A 203 5.68 -0.73 -14.85
N PHE A 204 6.89 -1.13 -15.26
CA PHE A 204 8.04 -0.22 -15.28
C PHE A 204 7.95 0.84 -16.39
N ALA A 205 7.31 0.53 -17.52
CA ALA A 205 7.07 1.51 -18.57
C ALA A 205 6.07 2.58 -18.09
N PHE A 206 5.00 2.16 -17.41
CA PHE A 206 4.06 3.09 -16.78
C PHE A 206 4.74 3.96 -15.72
N GLN A 207 5.57 3.35 -14.84
CA GLN A 207 6.29 4.09 -13.80
C GLN A 207 7.22 5.16 -14.39
N GLY A 208 7.96 4.78 -15.43
CA GLY A 208 8.85 5.72 -16.13
C GLY A 208 8.08 6.87 -16.77
N TYR A 209 6.95 6.57 -17.43
CA TYR A 209 6.09 7.56 -18.04
C TYR A 209 5.49 8.51 -16.99
N ASP A 210 4.92 7.98 -15.91
CA ASP A 210 4.31 8.77 -14.84
C ASP A 210 5.32 9.73 -14.19
N LEU A 211 6.51 9.24 -13.85
CA LEU A 211 7.55 10.08 -13.26
C LEU A 211 8.05 11.16 -14.23
N MET A 212 8.28 10.80 -15.49
CA MET A 212 8.70 11.78 -16.50
C MET A 212 7.63 12.84 -16.73
N GLN A 213 6.37 12.46 -16.80
CA GLN A 213 5.26 13.40 -16.92
C GLN A 213 5.21 14.34 -15.72
N TYR A 214 5.24 13.80 -14.51
CA TYR A 214 5.22 14.60 -13.27
C TYR A 214 6.37 15.62 -13.21
N PHE A 215 7.61 15.17 -13.37
CA PHE A 215 8.76 16.05 -13.24
C PHE A 215 8.89 17.04 -14.40
N THR A 216 8.55 16.63 -15.63
CA THR A 216 8.54 17.54 -16.79
C THR A 216 7.53 18.67 -16.58
N GLU A 217 6.33 18.36 -16.12
CA GLU A 217 5.30 19.37 -15.85
C GLU A 217 5.70 20.26 -14.67
N ALA A 218 6.15 19.69 -13.56
CA ALA A 218 6.56 20.44 -12.38
C ALA A 218 7.74 21.37 -12.67
N CYS A 219 8.77 20.90 -13.36
CA CYS A 219 9.94 21.69 -13.72
C CYS A 219 9.62 22.76 -14.79
N SER A 220 8.81 22.42 -15.80
CA SER A 220 8.38 23.37 -16.82
C SER A 220 7.57 24.52 -16.22
N ARG A 221 6.69 24.23 -15.26
CA ARG A 221 5.79 25.21 -14.66
C ARG A 221 6.45 26.07 -13.58
N TYR A 222 7.34 25.47 -12.78
CA TYR A 222 7.87 26.13 -11.59
C TYR A 222 9.40 26.25 -11.57
N GLY A 223 10.11 25.72 -12.55
CA GLY A 223 11.58 25.75 -12.63
C GLY A 223 12.21 25.14 -11.36
N GLY A 224 13.27 25.77 -10.86
CA GLY A 224 13.95 25.32 -9.63
C GLY A 224 13.11 25.39 -8.34
N LYS A 225 11.94 26.04 -8.38
CA LYS A 225 11.02 26.15 -7.22
C LYS A 225 9.98 25.04 -7.17
N TRP A 226 10.07 24.04 -8.03
CA TRP A 226 9.05 23.00 -8.14
C TRP A 226 8.82 22.24 -6.81
N ARG A 227 9.87 22.01 -6.01
CA ARG A 227 9.77 21.30 -4.73
C ARG A 227 8.81 21.99 -3.77
N ASP A 228 8.96 23.31 -3.59
CA ASP A 228 8.12 24.09 -2.68
C ASP A 228 6.70 24.28 -3.24
N ARG A 229 6.58 24.35 -4.58
CA ARG A 229 5.29 24.58 -5.26
C ARG A 229 4.45 23.33 -5.38
N MET A 230 5.07 22.15 -5.37
CA MET A 230 4.41 20.85 -5.49
C MET A 230 4.29 20.13 -4.14
N ASP A 231 4.84 20.68 -3.05
CA ASP A 231 4.75 20.10 -1.71
C ASP A 231 3.30 19.88 -1.30
N GLY A 232 2.96 18.64 -0.95
CA GLY A 232 1.62 18.21 -0.56
C GLY A 232 0.56 18.25 -1.67
N LYS A 233 0.92 18.50 -2.94
CA LYS A 233 -0.02 18.47 -4.05
C LYS A 233 -0.12 17.10 -4.68
N LYS A 234 -1.32 16.52 -4.60
CA LYS A 234 -1.62 15.25 -5.25
C LYS A 234 -1.82 15.43 -6.76
N VAL A 235 -1.15 14.60 -7.55
CA VAL A 235 -1.29 14.50 -9.01
C VAL A 235 -1.64 13.06 -9.34
N GLU A 236 -2.77 12.85 -10.01
CA GLU A 236 -3.18 11.54 -10.52
C GLU A 236 -2.52 11.29 -11.88
N LEU A 237 -1.86 10.13 -12.03
CA LEU A 237 -1.20 9.72 -13.26
C LEU A 237 -1.78 8.38 -13.75
N LEU A 238 -1.09 7.68 -14.65
CA LEU A 238 -1.65 6.46 -15.24
C LEU A 238 -1.75 5.31 -14.22
N GLN A 239 -0.65 4.98 -13.55
CA GLN A 239 -0.63 3.88 -12.57
C GLN A 239 -0.45 4.34 -11.13
N SER A 240 0.12 5.54 -10.91
CA SER A 240 0.47 6.06 -9.58
C SER A 240 -0.22 7.38 -9.34
N ASP A 241 -0.50 7.66 -8.08
CA ASP A 241 -0.74 9.01 -7.62
C ASP A 241 0.55 9.52 -6.99
N ILE A 242 0.89 10.77 -7.22
CA ILE A 242 2.11 11.37 -6.68
C ILE A 242 1.74 12.57 -5.81
N CYS A 243 2.19 12.53 -4.56
CA CYS A 243 2.15 13.62 -3.61
C CYS A 243 3.46 13.60 -2.84
N PHE A 244 4.43 14.39 -3.27
CA PHE A 244 5.70 14.47 -2.58
C PHE A 244 5.59 15.39 -1.36
N GLU A 245 5.96 14.86 -0.20
CA GLU A 245 5.98 15.60 1.07
C GLU A 245 7.29 15.36 1.81
N ARG A 246 7.65 16.33 2.65
CA ARG A 246 8.75 16.17 3.60
C ARG A 246 8.21 15.63 4.90
N LEU A 247 8.43 14.34 5.14
CA LEU A 247 7.98 13.68 6.37
C LEU A 247 8.82 14.11 7.59
N PRO A 248 8.26 14.06 8.80
CA PRO A 248 9.01 14.34 10.04
C PRO A 248 10.27 13.47 10.13
N GLY A 249 11.41 14.08 10.45
CA GLY A 249 12.71 13.40 10.52
C GLY A 249 13.35 13.08 9.18
N ARG A 250 12.76 13.48 8.03
CA ARG A 250 13.32 13.30 6.69
C ARG A 250 13.65 14.65 6.06
N SER A 251 14.83 14.74 5.43
CA SER A 251 15.24 15.93 4.68
C SER A 251 14.88 15.83 3.19
N GLY A 252 14.78 14.63 2.65
CA GLY A 252 14.30 14.35 1.29
C GLY A 252 12.77 14.31 1.20
N LEU A 253 12.27 14.13 -0.02
CA LEU A 253 10.84 14.02 -0.30
C LEU A 253 10.40 12.56 -0.41
N THR A 254 9.21 12.25 0.08
CA THR A 254 8.59 10.93 -0.03
C THR A 254 7.22 11.08 -0.67
N ASN A 255 6.89 10.21 -1.61
CA ASN A 255 5.54 10.12 -2.14
C ASN A 255 4.62 9.49 -1.08
N THR A 256 3.64 10.26 -0.60
CA THR A 256 2.66 9.84 0.40
C THR A 256 1.33 9.40 -0.22
N ALA A 257 1.15 9.62 -1.53
CA ALA A 257 -0.06 9.23 -2.21
C ALA A 257 -0.09 7.70 -2.41
N LEU A 258 -1.23 7.12 -2.07
CA LEU A 258 -1.53 5.71 -2.21
C LEU A 258 -2.89 5.53 -2.90
N ARG A 259 -3.03 4.47 -3.67
CA ARG A 259 -4.30 4.05 -4.26
C ARG A 259 -4.94 2.99 -3.38
N ARG A 260 -6.21 3.19 -3.08
CA ARG A 260 -7.01 2.23 -2.31
C ARG A 260 -7.84 1.39 -3.26
N VAL A 261 -7.76 0.08 -3.11
CA VAL A 261 -8.42 -0.89 -3.98
C VAL A 261 -9.18 -1.89 -3.11
N ILE A 262 -10.42 -2.18 -3.49
CA ILE A 262 -11.28 -3.18 -2.83
C ILE A 262 -11.57 -4.31 -3.79
N TYR A 263 -11.43 -5.55 -3.32
CA TYR A 263 -11.88 -6.74 -4.01
C TYR A 263 -13.32 -7.03 -3.59
N GLY A 264 -14.26 -6.76 -4.50
CA GLY A 264 -15.68 -6.99 -4.25
C GLY A 264 -16.06 -8.47 -4.30
N PRO A 265 -17.12 -8.90 -3.58
CA PRO A 265 -17.55 -10.30 -3.53
C PRO A 265 -18.12 -10.81 -4.86
N ASP A 266 -18.41 -9.94 -5.80
CA ASP A 266 -18.83 -10.22 -7.18
C ASP A 266 -17.65 -10.37 -8.16
N CYS A 267 -16.45 -10.60 -7.66
CA CYS A 267 -15.19 -10.61 -8.40
C CYS A 267 -14.84 -9.26 -9.06
N SER A 268 -15.49 -8.18 -8.67
CA SER A 268 -15.11 -6.82 -9.08
C SER A 268 -13.87 -6.32 -8.34
N VAL A 269 -13.19 -5.36 -8.94
CA VAL A 269 -12.10 -4.62 -8.29
C VAL A 269 -12.43 -3.14 -8.39
N GLU A 270 -12.68 -2.52 -7.24
CA GLU A 270 -13.02 -1.11 -7.14
C GLU A 270 -11.80 -0.29 -6.73
N ILE A 271 -11.56 0.82 -7.43
CA ILE A 271 -10.51 1.80 -7.09
C ILE A 271 -11.20 2.99 -6.44
N LEU A 272 -10.87 3.25 -5.19
CA LEU A 272 -11.38 4.44 -4.48
C LEU A 272 -10.62 5.69 -4.93
N LYS A 273 -11.37 6.73 -5.24
CA LYS A 273 -10.86 8.04 -5.68
C LYS A 273 -10.71 9.00 -4.52
#